data_3655b0de05eec4bbfc1b271c01083462
#
_entry.id   3655b0de05eec4bbfc1b271c01083462
#
_cell.length_a   1.000
_cell.length_b   1.000
_cell.length_c   1.000
_cell.angle_alpha   90.00
_cell.angle_beta   90.00
_cell.angle_gamma   90.00
#
_symmetry.space_group_name_H-M   'P 1'
#
loop_
_entity.id
_entity.type
_entity.pdbx_description
1 polymer ?
#
loop_
_entity_poly.entity_id
_entity_poly.type
_entity_poly.pdbx_seq_one_letter_code
_entity_poly.pdbx_strand_id
1 'polypeptide(L)'
;MNYQETTEYLFNSTPVFEHIGASAYKEGLDNTYALDEYFGHPHTNFRSIHIAGTNGKGSCSHTLAAILQADGYKVGLYTSPHLVDFRERIRVNGEMVPEQYVIDFVEEHKDFFEPLHPSFFELT
;
A
#
# COMPACT_ATOMS: atom_id res chain seq x y z
N MET A 1 -7.13 -16.59 -7.96
CA MET A 1 -6.32 -16.85 -6.75
C MET A 1 -7.19 -16.67 -5.49
N ASN A 2 -6.90 -17.40 -4.42
CA ASN A 2 -7.45 -17.09 -3.12
C ASN A 2 -6.59 -16.02 -2.43
N TYR A 3 -7.01 -15.56 -1.25
CA TYR A 3 -6.29 -14.50 -0.54
C TYR A 3 -4.86 -14.88 -0.15
N GLN A 4 -4.66 -16.10 0.32
CA GLN A 4 -3.33 -16.58 0.70
C GLN A 4 -2.40 -16.63 -0.52
N GLU A 5 -2.85 -17.17 -1.63
CA GLU A 5 -2.09 -17.20 -2.88
C GLU A 5 -1.75 -15.80 -3.37
N THR A 6 -2.68 -14.87 -3.24
CA THR A 6 -2.49 -13.47 -3.64
C THR A 6 -1.42 -12.79 -2.80
N THR A 7 -1.45 -12.96 -1.48
CA THR A 7 -0.43 -12.38 -0.60
C THR A 7 0.94 -13.02 -0.80
N GLU A 8 1.00 -14.33 -1.00
CA GLU A 8 2.25 -15.02 -1.34
C GLU A 8 2.82 -14.52 -2.66
N TYR A 9 1.98 -14.31 -3.66
CA TYR A 9 2.38 -13.72 -4.93
C TYR A 9 3.02 -12.34 -4.75
N LEU A 10 2.37 -11.46 -3.99
CA LEU A 10 2.90 -10.12 -3.73
C LEU A 10 4.26 -10.17 -3.05
N PHE A 11 4.43 -11.02 -2.03
CA PHE A 11 5.69 -11.12 -1.31
C PHE A 11 6.80 -11.77 -2.12
N ASN A 12 6.49 -12.75 -2.94
CA ASN A 12 7.50 -13.53 -3.67
C ASN A 12 7.87 -12.92 -5.02
N SER A 13 6.96 -12.16 -5.63
CA SER A 13 7.15 -11.59 -6.97
C SER A 13 7.73 -10.18 -6.95
N THR A 14 7.79 -9.54 -5.79
CA THR A 14 8.28 -8.16 -5.65
C THR A 14 9.38 -8.09 -4.59
N PRO A 15 10.41 -7.23 -4.78
CA PRO A 15 11.43 -7.05 -3.73
C PRO A 15 10.82 -6.36 -2.50
N VAL A 16 11.03 -6.97 -1.33
CA VAL A 16 10.51 -6.48 -0.05
C VAL A 16 11.67 -6.17 0.88
N PHE A 17 11.68 -4.97 1.46
CA PHE A 17 12.78 -4.52 2.32
C PHE A 17 12.97 -5.42 3.54
N GLU A 18 11.90 -5.91 4.15
CA GLU A 18 11.96 -6.81 5.30
C GLU A 18 12.69 -8.14 5.00
N HIS A 19 12.69 -8.56 3.72
CA HIS A 19 13.32 -9.83 3.30
C HIS A 19 14.76 -9.66 2.82
N ILE A 20 15.04 -8.59 2.05
CA ILE A 20 16.32 -8.41 1.37
C ILE A 20 17.03 -7.10 1.71
N GLY A 21 16.47 -6.31 2.63
CA GLY A 21 17.10 -5.08 3.12
C GLY A 21 17.23 -3.99 2.05
N ALA A 22 18.34 -3.26 2.09
CA ALA A 22 18.56 -2.12 1.21
C ALA A 22 18.54 -2.49 -0.29
N SER A 23 18.75 -3.73 -0.66
CA SER A 23 18.69 -4.17 -2.04
C SER A 23 17.28 -4.19 -2.62
N ALA A 24 16.25 -4.07 -1.79
CA ALA A 24 14.87 -3.91 -2.24
C ALA A 24 14.58 -2.49 -2.77
N TYR A 25 15.45 -1.53 -2.48
CA TYR A 25 15.29 -0.15 -2.92
C TYR A 25 15.61 -0.01 -4.41
N LYS A 26 14.70 0.63 -5.15
CA LYS A 26 14.89 0.98 -6.57
C LYS A 26 15.09 2.48 -6.68
N GLU A 27 16.13 2.88 -7.38
CA GLU A 27 16.40 4.29 -7.65
C GLU A 27 15.39 4.87 -8.65
N GLY A 28 15.01 6.13 -8.44
CA GLY A 28 14.11 6.87 -9.31
C GLY A 28 12.64 6.57 -9.06
N LEU A 29 11.80 7.23 -9.82
CA LEU A 29 10.35 7.20 -9.68
C LEU A 29 9.64 6.73 -10.95
N ASP A 30 10.34 6.09 -11.90
CA ASP A 30 9.77 5.72 -13.18
C ASP A 30 8.57 4.79 -13.06
N ASN A 31 8.68 3.78 -12.20
CA ASN A 31 7.56 2.86 -11.94
C ASN A 31 6.40 3.57 -11.23
N THR A 32 6.71 4.46 -10.31
CA THR A 32 5.71 5.26 -9.60
C THR A 32 4.92 6.14 -10.57
N TYR A 33 5.60 6.81 -11.49
CA TYR A 33 4.94 7.61 -12.52
C TYR A 33 4.09 6.76 -13.46
N ALA A 34 4.59 5.59 -13.86
CA ALA A 34 3.85 4.69 -14.73
C ALA A 34 2.57 4.15 -14.07
N LEU A 35 2.66 3.77 -12.81
CA LEU A 35 1.50 3.32 -12.01
C LEU A 35 0.51 4.45 -11.77
N ASP A 36 1.01 5.64 -11.44
CA ASP A 36 0.16 6.81 -11.21
C ASP A 36 -0.65 7.19 -12.46
N GLU A 37 0.00 7.17 -13.62
CA GLU A 37 -0.68 7.43 -14.90
C GLU A 37 -1.70 6.34 -15.22
N TYR A 38 -1.34 5.08 -15.04
CA TYR A 38 -2.24 3.95 -15.29
C TYR A 38 -3.51 4.01 -14.45
N PHE A 39 -3.39 4.37 -13.17
CA PHE A 39 -4.53 4.49 -12.26
C PHE A 39 -5.23 5.84 -12.31
N GLY A 40 -4.82 6.74 -13.20
CA GLY A 40 -5.49 8.02 -13.41
C GLY A 40 -5.22 9.06 -12.33
N HIS A 41 -4.03 9.08 -11.77
CA HIS A 41 -3.60 10.05 -10.74
C HIS A 41 -4.53 10.07 -9.53
N PRO A 42 -4.75 8.92 -8.84
CA PRO A 42 -5.74 8.82 -7.78
C PRO A 42 -5.53 9.79 -6.61
N HIS A 43 -4.28 10.18 -6.35
CA HIS A 43 -3.92 11.12 -5.29
C HIS A 43 -4.49 12.53 -5.51
N THR A 44 -4.94 12.87 -6.72
CA THR A 44 -5.57 14.17 -7.00
C THR A 44 -7.03 14.24 -6.56
N ASN A 45 -7.64 13.11 -6.21
CA ASN A 45 -9.05 13.01 -5.84
C ASN A 45 -9.30 13.22 -4.33
N PHE A 46 -8.25 13.33 -3.54
CA PHE A 46 -8.37 13.51 -2.09
C PHE A 46 -7.18 14.30 -1.54
N ARG A 47 -7.32 14.76 -0.31
CA ARG A 47 -6.21 15.39 0.43
C ARG A 47 -5.39 14.32 1.09
N SER A 48 -4.08 14.50 1.15
CA SER A 48 -3.19 13.53 1.77
C SER A 48 -2.27 14.19 2.80
N ILE A 49 -1.89 13.39 3.81
CA ILE A 49 -0.92 13.78 4.84
C ILE A 49 0.12 12.66 4.86
N HIS A 50 1.38 13.04 4.61
CA HIS A 50 2.49 12.09 4.65
C HIS A 50 3.22 12.22 5.97
N ILE A 51 3.35 11.10 6.69
CA ILE A 51 4.04 11.04 7.98
C ILE A 51 5.32 10.25 7.81
N ALA A 52 6.45 10.90 8.05
CA ALA A 52 7.78 10.31 7.93
C ALA A 52 8.56 10.47 9.24
N GLY A 53 9.53 9.61 9.44
CA GLY A 53 10.39 9.64 10.63
C GLY A 53 10.92 8.27 10.98
N THR A 54 11.75 8.20 12.00
CA THR A 54 12.34 6.96 12.49
C THR A 54 11.48 6.24 13.52
N ASN A 55 10.78 7.00 14.36
CA ASN A 55 9.96 6.48 15.46
C ASN A 55 8.58 7.13 15.47
N GLY A 56 7.56 6.38 15.89
CA GLY A 56 6.23 6.90 16.15
C GLY A 56 5.37 7.20 14.92
N LYS A 57 5.81 6.81 13.72
CA LYS A 57 5.04 7.01 12.48
C LYS A 57 3.66 6.36 12.55
N GLY A 58 3.65 5.08 12.95
CA GLY A 58 2.41 4.32 13.05
C GLY A 58 1.44 4.90 14.08
N SER A 59 1.92 5.19 15.28
CA SER A 59 1.12 5.78 16.35
C SER A 59 0.55 7.14 15.96
N CYS A 60 1.36 8.00 15.35
CA CYS A 60 0.92 9.31 14.87
C CYS A 60 -0.14 9.18 13.79
N SER A 61 0.08 8.29 12.82
CA SER A 61 -0.84 8.06 11.70
C SER A 61 -2.19 7.54 12.18
N HIS A 62 -2.19 6.55 13.07
CA HIS A 62 -3.43 6.00 13.63
C HIS A 62 -4.20 7.03 14.46
N THR A 63 -3.50 7.81 15.28
CA THR A 63 -4.11 8.86 16.09
C THR A 63 -4.74 9.94 15.21
N LEU A 64 -4.02 10.42 14.21
CA LEU A 64 -4.52 11.43 13.29
C LEU A 64 -5.73 10.92 12.49
N ALA A 65 -5.68 9.69 12.00
CA ALA A 65 -6.79 9.06 11.30
C ALA A 65 -8.03 8.97 12.19
N ALA A 66 -7.87 8.60 13.46
CA ALA A 66 -8.98 8.52 14.41
C ALA A 66 -9.61 9.91 14.67
N ILE A 67 -8.78 10.94 14.82
CA ILE A 67 -9.25 12.32 15.01
C ILE A 67 -10.06 12.80 13.79
N LEU A 68 -9.52 12.62 12.61
CA LEU A 68 -10.20 13.03 11.38
C LEU A 68 -11.50 12.27 11.15
N GLN A 69 -11.53 10.97 11.45
CA GLN A 69 -12.74 10.16 11.37
C GLN A 69 -13.80 10.64 12.36
N ALA A 70 -13.39 10.97 13.59
CA ALA A 70 -14.29 11.50 14.62
C ALA A 70 -14.89 12.86 14.20
N ASP A 71 -14.15 13.64 13.39
CA ASP A 71 -14.62 14.91 12.85
C ASP A 71 -15.48 14.76 11.58
N GLY A 72 -15.82 13.54 11.20
CA GLY A 72 -16.75 13.27 10.11
C GLY A 72 -16.13 13.02 8.75
N TYR A 73 -14.81 12.99 8.64
CA TYR A 73 -14.13 12.67 7.38
C TYR A 73 -14.12 11.17 7.08
N LYS A 74 -14.17 10.83 5.80
CA LYS A 74 -13.83 9.49 5.34
C LYS A 74 -12.31 9.41 5.21
N VAL A 75 -11.69 8.53 5.99
CA VAL A 75 -10.23 8.51 6.15
C VAL A 75 -9.66 7.19 5.65
N GLY A 76 -8.80 7.27 4.63
CA GLY A 76 -7.92 6.18 4.25
C GLY A 76 -6.64 6.27 5.06
N LEU A 77 -6.14 5.12 5.52
CA LEU A 77 -4.90 5.03 6.27
C LEU A 77 -4.01 3.96 5.64
N TYR A 78 -2.81 4.36 5.21
CA TYR A 78 -1.79 3.43 4.77
C TYR A 78 -0.64 3.40 5.79
N THR A 79 -0.28 2.20 6.25
CA THR A 79 0.83 2.01 7.19
C THR A 79 1.68 0.80 6.79
N SER A 80 2.92 0.77 7.23
CA SER A 80 3.83 -0.36 7.03
C SER A 80 4.86 -0.42 8.15
N PRO A 81 5.41 -1.61 8.46
CA PRO A 81 4.98 -2.93 7.99
C PRO A 81 3.70 -3.41 8.66
N HIS A 82 3.14 -4.53 8.21
CA HIS A 82 2.09 -5.23 8.93
C HIS A 82 2.69 -6.30 9.86
N LEU A 83 1.91 -6.69 10.87
CA LEU A 83 2.35 -7.69 11.85
C LEU A 83 1.83 -9.10 11.53
N VAL A 84 0.58 -9.22 11.19
CA VAL A 84 -0.10 -10.50 10.97
C VAL A 84 -0.74 -10.58 9.59
N ASP A 85 -1.53 -9.59 9.23
CA ASP A 85 -2.33 -9.59 7.99
C ASP A 85 -1.92 -8.41 7.10
N PHE A 86 -1.65 -8.71 5.82
CA PHE A 86 -1.32 -7.70 4.81
C PHE A 86 -2.30 -6.52 4.81
N ARG A 87 -3.60 -6.80 5.03
CA ARG A 87 -4.65 -5.77 5.01
C ARG A 87 -4.53 -4.74 6.13
N GLU A 88 -3.69 -4.99 7.14
CA GLU A 88 -3.37 -3.97 8.17
C GLU A 88 -2.77 -2.72 7.56
N ARG A 89 -2.14 -2.84 6.39
CA ARG A 89 -1.52 -1.72 5.68
C ARG A 89 -2.53 -0.75 5.09
N ILE A 90 -3.75 -1.20 4.84
CA ILE A 90 -4.75 -0.42 4.11
C ILE A 90 -6.07 -0.45 4.86
N ARG A 91 -6.44 0.67 5.45
CA ARG A 91 -7.69 0.81 6.21
C ARG A 91 -8.51 1.98 5.70
N VAL A 92 -9.82 1.84 5.75
CA VAL A 92 -10.77 2.91 5.48
C VAL A 92 -11.70 3.01 6.67
N ASN A 93 -11.76 4.20 7.28
CA ASN A 93 -12.55 4.44 8.49
C ASN A 93 -12.29 3.42 9.60
N GLY A 94 -11.01 3.08 9.81
CA GLY A 94 -10.57 2.15 10.84
C GLY A 94 -10.71 0.68 10.51
N GLU A 95 -11.30 0.32 9.38
CA GLU A 95 -11.50 -1.06 8.96
C GLU A 95 -10.52 -1.46 7.86
N MET A 96 -9.93 -2.64 7.99
CA MET A 96 -9.08 -3.20 6.93
C MET A 96 -9.90 -3.42 5.66
N VAL A 97 -9.27 -3.23 4.50
CA VAL A 97 -9.91 -3.54 3.21
C VAL A 97 -10.30 -5.02 3.15
N PRO A 98 -11.37 -5.39 2.45
CA PRO A 98 -11.75 -6.79 2.28
C PRO A 98 -10.66 -7.61 1.58
N GLU A 99 -10.56 -8.90 1.92
CA GLU A 99 -9.65 -9.82 1.23
C GLU A 99 -9.89 -9.83 -0.27
N GLN A 100 -11.16 -9.82 -0.67
CA GLN A 100 -11.55 -9.83 -2.08
C GLN A 100 -11.04 -8.60 -2.83
N TYR A 101 -10.95 -7.45 -2.17
CA TYR A 101 -10.39 -6.24 -2.78
C TYR A 101 -8.93 -6.45 -3.20
N VAL A 102 -8.13 -7.08 -2.34
CA VAL A 102 -6.71 -7.37 -2.63
C VAL A 102 -6.60 -8.38 -3.78
N ILE A 103 -7.41 -9.42 -3.76
CA ILE A 103 -7.45 -10.43 -4.81
C ILE A 103 -7.79 -9.79 -6.16
N ASP A 104 -8.87 -9.04 -6.21
CA ASP A 104 -9.36 -8.40 -7.44
C ASP A 104 -8.34 -7.42 -8.00
N PHE A 105 -7.71 -6.64 -7.14
CA PHE A 105 -6.68 -5.68 -7.55
C PHE A 105 -5.51 -6.39 -8.26
N VAL A 106 -5.00 -7.47 -7.65
CA VAL A 106 -3.87 -8.22 -8.24
C VAL A 106 -4.29 -8.89 -9.54
N GLU A 107 -5.41 -9.59 -9.56
CA GLU A 107 -5.87 -10.30 -10.76
C GLU A 107 -6.17 -9.36 -11.92
N GLU A 108 -6.74 -8.20 -11.63
CA GLU A 108 -7.12 -7.24 -12.66
C GLU A 108 -5.91 -6.48 -13.24
N HIS A 109 -4.89 -6.20 -12.44
CA HIS A 109 -3.81 -5.30 -12.83
C HIS A 109 -2.44 -5.96 -12.99
N LYS A 110 -2.28 -7.22 -12.63
CA LYS A 110 -0.95 -7.88 -12.66
C LYS A 110 -0.31 -7.86 -14.05
N ASP A 111 -1.08 -7.97 -15.12
CA ASP A 111 -0.55 -7.95 -16.49
C ASP A 111 0.07 -6.60 -16.85
N PHE A 112 -0.38 -5.51 -16.22
CA PHE A 112 0.22 -4.20 -16.38
C PHE A 112 1.48 -4.05 -15.53
N PHE A 113 1.43 -4.40 -14.25
CA PHE A 113 2.57 -4.07 -13.36
C PHE A 113 3.72 -5.09 -13.41
N GLU A 114 3.48 -6.34 -13.79
CA GLU A 114 4.55 -7.34 -13.87
C GLU A 114 5.74 -6.91 -14.74
N PRO A 115 5.53 -6.38 -15.98
CA PRO A 115 6.64 -5.93 -16.81
C PRO A 115 7.46 -4.78 -16.23
N LEU A 116 6.89 -4.00 -15.31
CA LEU A 116 7.58 -2.90 -14.65
C LEU A 116 8.55 -3.37 -13.56
N HIS A 117 8.43 -4.61 -13.11
CA HIS A 117 9.19 -5.16 -12.00
C HIS A 117 9.14 -4.24 -10.76
N PRO A 118 7.94 -3.86 -10.27
CA PRO A 118 7.83 -2.91 -9.17
C PRO A 118 8.35 -3.51 -7.87
N SER A 119 8.83 -2.64 -6.99
CA SER A 119 9.06 -3.04 -5.61
C SER A 119 7.73 -3.26 -4.89
N PHE A 120 7.78 -3.95 -3.77
CA PHE A 120 6.58 -4.16 -2.93
C PHE A 120 5.95 -2.83 -2.51
N PHE A 121 6.80 -1.84 -2.16
CA PHE A 121 6.32 -0.51 -1.74
C PHE A 121 5.71 0.31 -2.87
N GLU A 122 6.22 0.16 -4.10
CA GLU A 122 5.63 0.83 -5.25
C GLU A 122 4.24 0.30 -5.57
N LEU A 123 4.01 -0.99 -5.29
CA LEU A 123 2.77 -1.67 -5.64
C LEU A 123 1.68 -1.52 -4.58
N THR A 124 2.06 -1.46 -3.31
CA THR A 124 1.11 -1.43 -2.19
C THR A 124 0.76 -0.03 -1.74
#